data_2e359e62988e842407280b1bfb1846f4
#
_entry.id   2e359e62988e842407280b1bfb1846f4
#
_cell.length_a   1.000
_cell.length_b   1.000
_cell.length_c   1.000
_cell.angle_alpha   90.00
_cell.angle_beta   90.00
_cell.angle_gamma   90.00
#
_symmetry.space_group_name_H-M   'P 1'
#
loop_
_entity.id
_entity.type
_entity.pdbx_description
1 polymer ?
#
loop_
_entity_poly.entity_id
_entity_poly.type
_entity_poly.pdbx_seq_one_letter_code
_entity_poly.pdbx_strand_id
1 'polypeptide(L)'
;MGGISYLIISTKNGLSMENAEGICYTFMYRTKMGGICMEQSTGYKIVLTGGGTAGHVTPNIALLPHLQKAGFEISYIGSYDGIEKKLIEDFHIPYYGVSTGKFRRYLDVKNLTDPFKVIKGFGEAKKILKQLKPDVVFSKGGFVSVPVVRAAAALHIPCIIHESDMTPGLANRLCIPVAKKVCCNFPETLAMLPKDKAVLSGSPIREELANGNKADGLSFCGFNTSKPVIMVIGGSLGANSINIAVRDALPVLLQDFQVVHICGKDKVDEKLNGTAGYKQFDYVKSELKDLFAAADIVISRAGANSICELLALKKPNVLIPLSASSSRGDQILNAKSFESQGFSVVLDDDALTPEMLCEKVTELFFERQHYIDAMAKSNQ
;
A
#
# COMPACT_ATOMS: atom_id res chain seq x y z
N MET A 1 8.85 11.78 -1.73
CA MET A 1 9.65 10.53 -1.65
C MET A 1 10.18 10.40 -0.24
N GLY A 2 9.68 9.47 0.56
CA GLY A 2 10.55 9.13 1.61
C GLY A 2 10.13 8.96 3.04
N GLY A 3 8.99 8.36 3.37
CA GLY A 3 8.66 8.16 4.78
C GLY A 3 9.36 6.98 5.47
N ILE A 4 9.32 5.79 4.92
CA ILE A 4 9.68 4.55 5.65
C ILE A 4 11.13 4.13 5.47
N SER A 5 11.75 4.38 4.33
CA SER A 5 13.17 4.07 4.09
C SER A 5 14.11 4.71 5.13
N TYR A 6 13.67 5.79 5.78
CA TYR A 6 14.45 6.56 6.73
C TYR A 6 14.42 6.04 8.17
N LEU A 7 13.46 5.17 8.51
CA LEU A 7 13.24 4.77 9.90
C LEU A 7 14.06 3.53 10.35
N ILE A 8 14.67 2.81 9.42
CA ILE A 8 15.23 1.48 9.67
C ILE A 8 16.69 1.49 10.11
N ILE A 9 17.41 2.63 10.07
CA ILE A 9 18.86 2.66 10.23
C ILE A 9 19.30 3.15 11.60
N SER A 10 20.01 2.33 12.32
CA SER A 10 21.04 2.51 13.36
C SER A 10 20.87 1.78 14.67
N THR A 11 21.84 0.92 14.99
CA THR A 11 22.05 0.41 16.35
C THR A 11 23.48 -0.08 16.66
N LYS A 12 24.49 0.01 15.79
CA LYS A 12 25.79 -0.64 16.07
C LYS A 12 26.91 0.20 16.67
N ASN A 13 26.79 1.50 16.83
CA ASN A 13 27.90 2.34 17.34
C ASN A 13 27.69 2.92 18.74
N GLY A 14 27.08 2.21 19.68
CA GLY A 14 27.11 2.60 21.09
C GLY A 14 26.51 3.97 21.44
N LEU A 15 25.78 4.61 20.54
CA LEU A 15 25.05 5.85 20.78
C LEU A 15 23.79 5.53 21.56
N SER A 16 23.67 6.15 22.72
CA SER A 16 22.53 6.02 23.61
C SER A 16 21.21 6.26 22.86
N MET A 17 20.15 5.54 23.26
CA MET A 17 18.84 5.50 22.62
C MET A 17 18.07 6.86 22.60
N GLU A 18 18.69 7.93 23.07
CA GLU A 18 18.12 9.30 23.06
C GLU A 18 18.22 10.01 21.70
N ASN A 19 19.02 9.49 20.76
CA ASN A 19 19.28 10.14 19.47
C ASN A 19 18.54 9.53 18.26
N ALA A 20 17.40 8.84 18.45
CA ALA A 20 16.61 8.34 17.31
C ALA A 20 16.14 9.44 16.35
N GLU A 21 15.95 10.67 16.85
CA GLU A 21 15.68 11.87 16.05
C GLU A 21 16.91 12.35 15.26
N GLY A 22 18.09 12.29 15.85
CA GLY A 22 19.34 12.72 15.19
C GLY A 22 19.75 11.81 14.02
N ILE A 23 19.38 10.53 14.05
CA ILE A 23 19.70 9.55 13.01
C ILE A 23 18.78 9.74 11.80
N CYS A 24 17.51 10.06 12.02
CA CYS A 24 16.57 10.43 10.98
C CYS A 24 17.06 11.70 10.23
N TYR A 25 17.57 12.70 10.95
CA TYR A 25 18.14 13.93 10.38
C TYR A 25 19.42 13.69 9.57
N THR A 26 20.32 12.83 10.00
CA THR A 26 21.60 12.58 9.31
C THR A 26 21.41 11.92 7.95
N PHE A 27 20.42 11.06 7.80
CA PHE A 27 20.13 10.40 6.53
C PHE A 27 19.39 11.35 5.55
N MET A 28 18.45 12.16 6.02
CA MET A 28 17.79 13.19 5.20
C MET A 28 18.80 14.23 4.64
N TYR A 29 19.81 14.59 5.40
CA TYR A 29 20.83 15.57 4.99
C TYR A 29 21.77 15.00 3.91
N ARG A 30 22.09 13.70 3.95
CA ARG A 30 22.99 13.07 2.96
C ARG A 30 22.36 12.87 1.58
N THR A 31 21.06 12.69 1.48
CA THR A 31 20.37 12.55 0.19
C THR A 31 20.12 13.88 -0.52
N LYS A 32 20.11 15.01 0.21
CA LYS A 32 19.99 16.36 -0.39
C LYS A 32 21.29 16.92 -0.95
N MET A 33 22.41 16.43 -0.49
CA MET A 33 23.75 16.86 -0.96
C MET A 33 24.31 15.75 -1.84
N GLY A 34 24.19 15.85 -3.16
CA GLY A 34 24.65 14.91 -4.18
C GLY A 34 26.12 14.45 -4.06
N GLY A 35 26.48 13.88 -2.92
CA GLY A 35 27.77 13.28 -2.64
C GLY A 35 27.79 11.82 -3.03
N ILE A 36 28.71 11.45 -3.90
CA ILE A 36 29.09 10.10 -4.24
C ILE A 36 29.32 9.32 -2.93
N CYS A 37 28.33 8.51 -2.53
CA CYS A 37 28.48 7.63 -1.40
C CYS A 37 29.00 6.29 -1.91
N MET A 38 30.26 5.94 -1.57
CA MET A 38 30.79 4.60 -1.81
C MET A 38 29.88 3.57 -1.12
N GLU A 39 29.55 2.51 -1.84
CA GLU A 39 28.83 1.33 -1.35
C GLU A 39 29.61 0.69 -0.19
N GLN A 40 29.37 1.13 1.03
CA GLN A 40 29.76 0.35 2.20
C GLN A 40 28.53 -0.48 2.57
N SER A 41 28.61 -1.78 2.35
CA SER A 41 27.68 -2.77 2.95
C SER A 41 27.55 -2.46 4.43
N THR A 42 26.34 -2.13 4.88
CA THR A 42 26.09 -1.85 6.32
C THR A 42 26.28 -3.11 7.17
N GLY A 43 26.19 -4.30 6.56
CA GLY A 43 26.17 -5.60 7.25
C GLY A 43 24.97 -5.80 8.17
N TYR A 44 23.98 -4.90 8.14
CA TYR A 44 22.76 -5.01 8.94
C TYR A 44 21.79 -6.02 8.36
N LYS A 45 21.11 -6.74 9.25
CA LYS A 45 20.11 -7.76 8.91
C LYS A 45 18.71 -7.29 9.26
N ILE A 46 17.82 -7.37 8.30
CA ILE A 46 16.41 -7.06 8.50
C ILE A 46 15.53 -8.28 8.19
N VAL A 47 14.55 -8.51 9.04
CA VAL A 47 13.46 -9.43 8.74
C VAL A 47 12.19 -8.62 8.42
N LEU A 48 11.65 -8.85 7.23
CA LEU A 48 10.34 -8.34 6.84
C LEU A 48 9.26 -9.37 7.16
N THR A 49 8.09 -8.91 7.60
CA THR A 49 6.93 -9.77 7.82
C THR A 49 5.63 -9.04 7.51
N GLY A 50 4.64 -9.80 7.14
CA GLY A 50 3.30 -9.34 6.76
C GLY A 50 2.65 -10.37 5.85
N GLY A 51 1.33 -10.40 5.78
CA GLY A 51 0.70 -11.38 4.91
C GLY A 51 -0.79 -11.56 5.15
N GLY A 52 -1.31 -12.61 4.55
CA GLY A 52 -2.74 -12.91 4.53
C GLY A 52 -3.50 -12.18 3.42
N THR A 53 -3.01 -11.04 2.94
CA THR A 53 -3.50 -10.32 1.75
C THR A 53 -2.33 -9.65 1.02
N ALA A 54 -2.49 -9.39 -0.28
CA ALA A 54 -1.50 -8.68 -1.08
C ALA A 54 -1.20 -7.27 -0.50
N GLY A 55 -2.20 -6.61 0.11
CA GLY A 55 -2.04 -5.29 0.73
C GLY A 55 -1.02 -5.23 1.87
N HIS A 56 -0.74 -6.35 2.55
CA HIS A 56 0.30 -6.45 3.58
C HIS A 56 1.67 -6.88 3.02
N VAL A 57 1.74 -7.25 1.74
CA VAL A 57 2.98 -7.75 1.12
C VAL A 57 3.57 -6.73 0.15
N THR A 58 2.74 -6.16 -0.72
CA THR A 58 3.17 -5.21 -1.75
C THR A 58 4.01 -4.04 -1.19
N PRO A 59 3.67 -3.42 -0.03
CA PRO A 59 4.53 -2.38 0.51
C PRO A 59 5.87 -2.89 1.05
N ASN A 60 5.95 -4.15 1.51
CA ASN A 60 7.24 -4.76 1.85
C ASN A 60 8.09 -4.94 0.59
N ILE A 61 7.47 -5.36 -0.53
CA ILE A 61 8.14 -5.46 -1.83
C ILE A 61 8.65 -4.08 -2.28
N ALA A 62 7.86 -3.03 -2.12
CA ALA A 62 8.26 -1.67 -2.45
C ALA A 62 9.48 -1.16 -1.66
N LEU A 63 9.75 -1.72 -0.47
CA LEU A 63 10.94 -1.42 0.32
C LEU A 63 12.20 -2.13 -0.16
N LEU A 64 12.08 -3.27 -0.87
CA LEU A 64 13.24 -4.12 -1.20
C LEU A 64 14.35 -3.38 -1.95
N PRO A 65 14.09 -2.60 -3.02
CA PRO A 65 15.14 -1.88 -3.73
C PRO A 65 15.91 -0.89 -2.83
N HIS A 66 15.18 -0.20 -1.95
CA HIS A 66 15.77 0.76 -1.02
C HIS A 66 16.63 0.10 0.05
N LEU A 67 16.15 -1.03 0.61
CA LEU A 67 16.89 -1.82 1.60
C LEU A 67 18.14 -2.46 0.99
N GLN A 68 18.04 -3.01 -0.22
CA GLN A 68 19.17 -3.57 -0.96
C GLN A 68 20.22 -2.50 -1.25
N LYS A 69 19.80 -1.34 -1.76
CA LYS A 69 20.69 -0.19 -2.01
C LYS A 69 21.36 0.33 -0.74
N ALA A 70 20.68 0.21 0.41
CA ALA A 70 21.25 0.56 1.71
C ALA A 70 22.15 -0.55 2.30
N GLY A 71 22.35 -1.69 1.59
CA GLY A 71 23.24 -2.78 1.99
C GLY A 71 22.68 -3.68 3.09
N PHE A 72 21.35 -3.78 3.24
CA PHE A 72 20.73 -4.70 4.18
C PHE A 72 20.74 -6.14 3.66
N GLU A 73 21.03 -7.10 4.55
CA GLU A 73 20.72 -8.51 4.35
C GLU A 73 19.24 -8.74 4.71
N ILE A 74 18.41 -9.04 3.71
CA ILE A 74 16.95 -9.11 3.85
C ILE A 74 16.50 -10.56 3.94
N SER A 75 15.62 -10.86 4.90
CA SER A 75 14.89 -12.13 4.97
C SER A 75 13.40 -11.85 5.18
N TYR A 76 12.55 -12.77 4.77
CA TYR A 76 11.10 -12.68 4.96
C TYR A 76 10.56 -13.82 5.81
N ILE A 77 9.73 -13.50 6.82
CA ILE A 77 9.00 -14.50 7.59
C ILE A 77 7.50 -14.33 7.31
N GLY A 78 6.87 -15.38 6.77
CA GLY A 78 5.47 -15.41 6.41
C GLY A 78 4.79 -16.73 6.79
N SER A 79 3.56 -16.99 6.31
CA SER A 79 2.92 -18.28 6.49
C SER A 79 3.47 -19.33 5.51
N TYR A 80 3.27 -20.62 5.81
CA TYR A 80 3.74 -21.70 4.94
C TYR A 80 3.13 -21.66 3.53
N ASP A 81 1.83 -21.31 3.43
CA ASP A 81 1.04 -21.42 2.19
C ASP A 81 0.28 -20.13 1.85
N GLY A 82 0.70 -18.98 2.36
CA GLY A 82 0.05 -17.69 2.12
C GLY A 82 0.40 -17.07 0.77
N ILE A 83 -0.39 -16.07 0.38
CA ILE A 83 -0.15 -15.28 -0.82
C ILE A 83 1.23 -14.60 -0.78
N GLU A 84 1.70 -14.24 0.41
CA GLU A 84 3.00 -13.60 0.64
C GLU A 84 4.16 -14.47 0.14
N LYS A 85 4.08 -15.79 0.30
CA LYS A 85 5.12 -16.71 -0.20
C LYS A 85 5.28 -16.56 -1.71
N LYS A 86 4.17 -16.65 -2.45
CA LYS A 86 4.19 -16.55 -3.91
C LYS A 86 4.68 -15.18 -4.40
N LEU A 87 4.29 -14.10 -3.70
CA LEU A 87 4.67 -12.74 -4.08
C LEU A 87 6.13 -12.44 -3.79
N ILE A 88 6.75 -13.08 -2.79
CA ILE A 88 8.14 -12.88 -2.38
C ILE A 88 9.11 -13.77 -3.16
N GLU A 89 8.67 -14.92 -3.66
CA GLU A 89 9.50 -15.86 -4.43
C GLU A 89 10.17 -15.19 -5.64
N ASP A 90 9.51 -14.27 -6.30
CA ASP A 90 10.05 -13.56 -7.49
C ASP A 90 11.26 -12.65 -7.15
N PHE A 91 11.48 -12.32 -5.88
CA PHE A 91 12.54 -11.40 -5.44
C PHE A 91 13.79 -12.10 -4.91
N HIS A 92 13.82 -13.43 -4.92
CA HIS A 92 14.97 -14.27 -4.53
C HIS A 92 15.55 -13.96 -3.14
N ILE A 93 14.71 -13.49 -2.20
CA ILE A 93 15.10 -13.30 -0.80
C ILE A 93 14.74 -14.53 0.03
N PRO A 94 15.56 -14.90 1.06
CA PRO A 94 15.27 -16.03 1.94
C PRO A 94 13.89 -15.91 2.58
N TYR A 95 13.05 -16.93 2.40
CA TYR A 95 11.70 -17.01 2.95
C TYR A 95 11.57 -18.12 3.98
N TYR A 96 10.97 -17.81 5.12
CA TYR A 96 10.77 -18.75 6.23
C TYR A 96 9.28 -18.82 6.58
N GLY A 97 8.73 -20.03 6.56
CA GLY A 97 7.31 -20.26 6.90
C GLY A 97 7.11 -20.43 8.41
N VAL A 98 6.03 -19.87 8.92
CA VAL A 98 5.55 -20.09 10.31
C VAL A 98 4.06 -20.41 10.33
N SER A 99 3.64 -21.14 11.36
CA SER A 99 2.23 -21.40 11.62
C SER A 99 1.50 -20.10 11.99
N THR A 100 0.34 -19.87 11.39
CA THR A 100 -0.46 -18.66 11.61
C THR A 100 -1.92 -19.03 11.84
N GLY A 101 -2.62 -18.28 12.69
CA GLY A 101 -4.05 -18.42 12.93
C GLY A 101 -4.79 -17.20 12.40
N LYS A 102 -5.93 -17.40 11.74
CA LYS A 102 -6.84 -16.33 11.33
C LYS A 102 -7.95 -16.22 12.36
N PHE A 103 -8.00 -15.15 13.16
CA PHE A 103 -9.18 -14.82 13.94
C PHE A 103 -10.32 -14.41 13.00
N ARG A 104 -11.28 -15.32 12.78
CA ARG A 104 -12.48 -15.05 12.00
C ARG A 104 -13.55 -14.46 12.91
N ARG A 105 -14.28 -13.46 12.39
CA ARG A 105 -15.32 -12.75 13.17
C ARG A 105 -16.61 -13.55 13.39
N TYR A 106 -16.82 -14.64 12.61
CA TYR A 106 -17.96 -15.53 12.77
C TYR A 106 -17.56 -16.76 13.57
N LEU A 107 -18.54 -17.37 14.21
CA LEU A 107 -18.36 -18.64 14.93
C LEU A 107 -17.95 -19.74 13.94
N ASP A 108 -16.64 -19.97 13.87
CA ASP A 108 -16.03 -21.03 13.08
C ASP A 108 -15.27 -21.93 14.05
N VAL A 109 -15.43 -23.24 13.93
CA VAL A 109 -14.72 -24.25 14.76
C VAL A 109 -13.20 -24.05 14.69
N LYS A 110 -12.70 -23.48 13.59
CA LYS A 110 -11.27 -23.11 13.43
C LYS A 110 -10.82 -22.02 14.39
N ASN A 111 -11.73 -21.19 14.93
CA ASN A 111 -11.39 -20.21 15.96
C ASN A 111 -10.89 -20.84 17.26
N LEU A 112 -11.24 -22.11 17.54
CA LEU A 112 -10.73 -22.86 18.68
C LEU A 112 -9.30 -23.39 18.49
N THR A 113 -8.90 -23.66 17.23
CA THR A 113 -7.57 -24.19 16.88
C THR A 113 -6.56 -23.09 16.56
N ASP A 114 -7.01 -21.91 16.13
CA ASP A 114 -6.17 -20.81 15.70
C ASP A 114 -5.27 -20.23 16.81
N PRO A 115 -5.68 -20.12 18.10
CA PRO A 115 -4.77 -19.76 19.19
C PRO A 115 -3.56 -20.70 19.32
N PHE A 116 -3.77 -22.02 19.18
CA PHE A 116 -2.68 -23.00 19.23
C PHE A 116 -1.73 -22.84 18.06
N LYS A 117 -2.22 -22.51 16.87
CA LYS A 117 -1.36 -22.19 15.71
C LYS A 117 -0.52 -20.94 15.94
N VAL A 118 -1.09 -19.91 16.58
CA VAL A 118 -0.34 -18.68 16.94
C VAL A 118 0.77 -18.99 17.94
N ILE A 119 0.50 -19.81 18.95
CA ILE A 119 1.51 -20.24 19.94
C ILE A 119 2.62 -21.05 19.25
N LYS A 120 2.24 -22.00 18.37
CA LYS A 120 3.19 -22.77 17.58
C LYS A 120 4.04 -21.85 16.71
N GLY A 121 3.40 -20.94 15.98
CA GLY A 121 4.06 -19.95 15.11
C GLY A 121 5.01 -19.04 15.89
N PHE A 122 4.67 -18.65 17.12
CA PHE A 122 5.58 -17.93 18.01
C PHE A 122 6.87 -18.72 18.31
N GLY A 123 6.73 -20.01 18.62
CA GLY A 123 7.89 -20.89 18.85
C GLY A 123 8.76 -21.05 17.60
N GLU A 124 8.14 -21.26 16.44
CA GLU A 124 8.81 -21.36 15.14
C GLU A 124 9.53 -20.04 14.79
N ALA A 125 8.84 -18.90 14.88
CA ALA A 125 9.42 -17.59 14.64
C ALA A 125 10.61 -17.31 15.57
N LYS A 126 10.49 -17.66 16.87
CA LYS A 126 11.57 -17.50 17.84
C LYS A 126 12.81 -18.31 17.48
N LYS A 127 12.63 -19.54 16.95
CA LYS A 127 13.75 -20.38 16.48
C LYS A 127 14.42 -19.76 15.26
N ILE A 128 13.65 -19.32 14.27
CA ILE A 128 14.15 -18.68 13.04
C ILE A 128 14.90 -17.38 13.39
N LEU A 129 14.34 -16.50 14.21
CA LEU A 129 14.95 -15.24 14.61
C LEU A 129 16.26 -15.43 15.37
N LYS A 130 16.37 -16.49 16.22
CA LYS A 130 17.64 -16.87 16.89
C LYS A 130 18.72 -17.28 15.90
N GLN A 131 18.35 -17.93 14.80
CA GLN A 131 19.30 -18.34 13.74
C GLN A 131 19.72 -17.15 12.88
N LEU A 132 18.77 -16.32 12.45
CA LEU A 132 19.03 -15.17 11.58
C LEU A 132 19.73 -14.02 12.30
N LYS A 133 19.45 -13.84 13.60
CA LYS A 133 19.95 -12.74 14.43
C LYS A 133 19.78 -11.36 13.75
N PRO A 134 18.55 -11.00 13.35
CA PRO A 134 18.35 -9.72 12.68
C PRO A 134 18.54 -8.55 13.65
N ASP A 135 19.00 -7.43 13.13
CA ASP A 135 19.14 -6.17 13.87
C ASP A 135 17.78 -5.51 14.08
N VAL A 136 16.81 -5.76 13.18
CA VAL A 136 15.46 -5.20 13.24
C VAL A 136 14.45 -6.12 12.55
N VAL A 137 13.20 -6.08 13.04
CA VAL A 137 12.03 -6.68 12.37
C VAL A 137 11.10 -5.56 11.93
N PHE A 138 10.72 -5.56 10.66
CA PHE A 138 9.69 -4.67 10.12
C PHE A 138 8.44 -5.46 9.77
N SER A 139 7.28 -5.00 10.25
CA SER A 139 6.00 -5.64 10.01
C SER A 139 5.01 -4.71 9.32
N LYS A 140 4.46 -5.16 8.20
CA LYS A 140 3.36 -4.47 7.48
C LYS A 140 1.98 -4.92 7.98
N GLY A 141 1.93 -5.75 9.03
CA GLY A 141 0.67 -6.20 9.64
C GLY A 141 0.12 -7.51 9.05
N GLY A 142 -1.17 -7.74 9.31
CA GLY A 142 -1.81 -9.03 9.07
C GLY A 142 -1.53 -10.03 10.18
N PHE A 143 -2.39 -11.07 10.30
CA PHE A 143 -2.25 -12.07 11.38
C PHE A 143 -0.96 -12.87 11.33
N VAL A 144 -0.35 -12.96 10.17
CA VAL A 144 0.95 -13.61 9.93
C VAL A 144 2.06 -12.96 10.75
N SER A 145 2.02 -11.65 10.91
CA SER A 145 3.07 -10.91 11.62
C SER A 145 3.00 -11.01 13.15
N VAL A 146 1.84 -11.32 13.73
CA VAL A 146 1.66 -11.34 15.20
C VAL A 146 2.65 -12.27 15.90
N PRO A 147 2.76 -13.56 15.54
CA PRO A 147 3.75 -14.46 16.17
C PRO A 147 5.19 -13.99 15.96
N VAL A 148 5.50 -13.39 14.80
CA VAL A 148 6.86 -12.93 14.46
C VAL A 148 7.26 -11.73 15.31
N VAL A 149 6.41 -10.68 15.38
CA VAL A 149 6.67 -9.47 16.16
C VAL A 149 6.76 -9.79 17.66
N ARG A 150 5.88 -10.66 18.16
CA ARG A 150 5.93 -11.10 19.55
C ARG A 150 7.18 -11.90 19.87
N ALA A 151 7.62 -12.78 18.96
CA ALA A 151 8.86 -13.57 19.13
C ALA A 151 10.10 -12.65 19.09
N ALA A 152 10.14 -11.68 18.20
CA ALA A 152 11.21 -10.70 18.13
C ALA A 152 11.32 -9.89 19.43
N ALA A 153 10.20 -9.39 19.94
CA ALA A 153 10.16 -8.68 21.22
C ALA A 153 10.66 -9.55 22.39
N ALA A 154 10.27 -10.84 22.44
CA ALA A 154 10.76 -11.79 23.44
C ALA A 154 12.26 -12.12 23.32
N LEU A 155 12.88 -11.78 22.21
CA LEU A 155 14.32 -11.87 21.95
C LEU A 155 15.03 -10.51 22.05
N HIS A 156 14.34 -9.46 22.49
CA HIS A 156 14.82 -8.08 22.54
C HIS A 156 15.29 -7.52 21.18
N ILE A 157 14.76 -8.08 20.08
CA ILE A 157 14.99 -7.54 18.74
C ILE A 157 14.00 -6.39 18.51
N PRO A 158 14.45 -5.19 18.15
CA PRO A 158 13.58 -4.05 17.93
C PRO A 158 12.61 -4.30 16.77
N CYS A 159 11.32 -3.97 16.98
CA CYS A 159 10.28 -4.14 15.99
C CYS A 159 9.71 -2.79 15.58
N ILE A 160 9.62 -2.56 14.30
CA ILE A 160 8.87 -1.45 13.69
C ILE A 160 7.64 -2.06 13.04
N ILE A 161 6.46 -1.57 13.37
CA ILE A 161 5.22 -2.00 12.73
C ILE A 161 4.59 -0.86 11.96
N HIS A 162 3.83 -1.19 10.94
CA HIS A 162 3.17 -0.20 10.09
C HIS A 162 1.67 -0.46 10.02
N GLU A 163 0.89 0.59 10.30
CA GLU A 163 -0.55 0.59 10.11
C GLU A 163 -0.88 1.29 8.80
N SER A 164 -1.64 0.61 7.96
CA SER A 164 -2.01 1.14 6.64
C SER A 164 -3.34 1.88 6.65
N ASP A 165 -4.32 1.36 7.38
CA ASP A 165 -5.66 1.93 7.45
C ASP A 165 -5.72 3.01 8.54
N MET A 166 -6.75 3.86 8.47
CA MET A 166 -6.92 4.95 9.42
C MET A 166 -7.08 4.44 10.87
N THR A 167 -7.71 3.27 11.06
CA THR A 167 -7.87 2.67 12.39
C THR A 167 -7.00 1.43 12.56
N PRO A 168 -6.24 1.31 13.68
CA PRO A 168 -5.38 0.16 13.90
C PRO A 168 -6.15 -1.16 13.90
N GLY A 169 -5.76 -2.05 12.98
CA GLY A 169 -6.31 -3.39 12.87
C GLY A 169 -5.95 -4.28 14.07
N LEU A 170 -6.72 -5.36 14.30
CA LEU A 170 -6.53 -6.25 15.48
C LEU A 170 -5.09 -6.80 15.56
N ALA A 171 -4.50 -7.20 14.44
CA ALA A 171 -3.13 -7.71 14.40
C ALA A 171 -2.13 -6.66 14.91
N ASN A 172 -2.23 -5.42 14.43
CA ASN A 172 -1.37 -4.32 14.88
C ASN A 172 -1.65 -3.96 16.34
N ARG A 173 -2.92 -3.91 16.77
CA ARG A 173 -3.27 -3.67 18.18
C ARG A 173 -2.61 -4.67 19.15
N LEU A 174 -2.45 -5.94 18.73
CA LEU A 174 -1.72 -6.95 19.49
C LEU A 174 -0.20 -6.72 19.48
N CYS A 175 0.34 -6.04 18.48
CA CYS A 175 1.77 -5.78 18.31
C CYS A 175 2.23 -4.42 18.89
N ILE A 176 1.36 -3.39 18.90
CA ILE A 176 1.66 -2.03 19.40
C ILE A 176 2.36 -2.03 20.77
N PRO A 177 1.91 -2.80 21.80
CA PRO A 177 2.54 -2.75 23.12
C PRO A 177 4.03 -3.10 23.10
N VAL A 178 4.45 -4.01 22.22
CA VAL A 178 5.83 -4.53 22.14
C VAL A 178 6.65 -3.89 21.01
N ALA A 179 6.02 -3.13 20.12
CA ALA A 179 6.74 -2.43 19.05
C ALA A 179 7.57 -1.27 19.61
N LYS A 180 8.74 -1.03 18.98
CA LYS A 180 9.59 0.12 19.27
C LYS A 180 9.05 1.39 18.62
N LYS A 181 8.57 1.26 17.37
CA LYS A 181 7.90 2.33 16.62
C LYS A 181 6.70 1.80 15.87
N VAL A 182 5.72 2.67 15.67
CA VAL A 182 4.48 2.39 14.95
C VAL A 182 4.31 3.45 13.86
N CYS A 183 4.58 3.06 12.64
CA CYS A 183 4.38 3.91 11.48
C CYS A 183 2.92 3.90 11.06
N CYS A 184 2.41 4.98 10.51
CA CYS A 184 1.04 5.07 9.99
C CYS A 184 0.95 5.96 8.76
N ASN A 185 -0.12 5.74 7.98
CA ASN A 185 -0.40 6.51 6.76
C ASN A 185 -1.16 7.81 7.05
N PHE A 186 -2.02 7.82 8.07
CA PHE A 186 -3.00 8.88 8.28
C PHE A 186 -2.66 9.71 9.52
N PRO A 187 -2.77 11.05 9.45
CA PRO A 187 -2.56 11.92 10.61
C PRO A 187 -3.49 11.59 11.79
N GLU A 188 -4.73 11.19 11.48
CA GLU A 188 -5.74 10.83 12.49
C GLU A 188 -5.33 9.60 13.30
N THR A 189 -4.57 8.69 12.71
CA THR A 189 -4.06 7.48 13.37
C THR A 189 -3.11 7.84 14.51
N LEU A 190 -2.37 8.96 14.42
CA LEU A 190 -1.45 9.39 15.47
C LEU A 190 -2.13 9.54 16.83
N ALA A 191 -3.38 10.03 16.84
CA ALA A 191 -4.16 10.20 18.08
C ALA A 191 -4.54 8.87 18.75
N MET A 192 -4.52 7.77 17.98
CA MET A 192 -4.90 6.42 18.46
C MET A 192 -3.68 5.60 18.89
N LEU A 193 -2.47 6.13 18.70
CA LEU A 193 -1.21 5.44 18.96
C LEU A 193 -0.50 6.03 20.18
N PRO A 194 0.35 5.25 20.89
CA PRO A 194 1.23 5.80 21.92
C PRO A 194 2.15 6.87 21.35
N LYS A 195 2.12 8.07 21.93
CA LYS A 195 2.82 9.26 21.42
C LYS A 195 4.33 9.06 21.23
N ASP A 196 4.96 8.31 22.14
CA ASP A 196 6.40 7.99 22.11
C ASP A 196 6.80 7.01 20.99
N LYS A 197 5.81 6.31 20.41
CA LYS A 197 6.03 5.29 19.37
C LYS A 197 5.52 5.70 17.99
N ALA A 198 4.54 6.60 17.93
CA ALA A 198 3.83 6.96 16.71
C ALA A 198 4.71 7.76 15.75
N VAL A 199 4.63 7.41 14.46
CA VAL A 199 5.34 8.11 13.37
C VAL A 199 4.41 8.19 12.15
N LEU A 200 4.12 9.41 11.69
CA LEU A 200 3.46 9.61 10.40
C LEU A 200 4.51 9.42 9.30
N SER A 201 4.43 8.31 8.60
CA SER A 201 5.46 7.91 7.62
C SER A 201 4.95 7.82 6.19
N GLY A 202 3.63 7.84 5.99
CA GLY A 202 3.04 7.42 4.73
C GLY A 202 3.29 5.93 4.47
N SER A 203 2.89 5.45 3.29
CA SER A 203 3.08 4.08 2.83
C SER A 203 4.28 3.95 1.91
N PRO A 204 5.04 2.83 1.95
CA PRO A 204 6.00 2.53 0.90
C PRO A 204 5.29 2.40 -0.45
N ILE A 205 5.77 3.16 -1.43
CA ILE A 205 5.22 3.20 -2.79
C ILE A 205 6.20 2.52 -3.74
N ARG A 206 5.67 1.78 -4.70
CA ARG A 206 6.46 1.18 -5.78
C ARG A 206 7.09 2.29 -6.63
N GLU A 207 8.42 2.41 -6.55
CA GLU A 207 9.18 3.46 -7.26
C GLU A 207 8.95 3.42 -8.78
N GLU A 208 8.74 2.24 -9.31
CA GLU A 208 8.47 2.01 -10.74
C GLU A 208 7.24 2.79 -11.25
N LEU A 209 6.22 3.00 -10.38
CA LEU A 209 5.00 3.72 -10.77
C LEU A 209 5.25 5.20 -11.12
N ALA A 210 6.29 5.79 -10.56
CA ALA A 210 6.69 7.18 -10.86
C ALA A 210 7.46 7.31 -12.18
N ASN A 211 7.93 6.20 -12.75
CA ASN A 211 8.78 6.16 -13.93
C ASN A 211 7.99 5.78 -15.20
N GLY A 212 6.69 6.03 -15.24
CA GLY A 212 5.84 5.76 -16.39
C GLY A 212 6.00 6.79 -17.51
N ASN A 213 5.71 6.36 -18.73
CA ASN A 213 5.72 7.17 -19.95
C ASN A 213 4.28 7.34 -20.49
N LYS A 214 3.84 8.58 -20.63
CA LYS A 214 2.49 8.90 -21.14
C LYS A 214 2.26 8.38 -22.55
N ALA A 215 3.26 8.52 -23.45
CA ALA A 215 3.11 8.10 -24.84
C ALA A 215 2.98 6.58 -24.95
N ASP A 216 3.75 5.82 -24.14
CA ASP A 216 3.67 4.36 -24.10
C ASP A 216 2.30 3.89 -23.56
N GLY A 217 1.78 4.56 -22.51
CA GLY A 217 0.46 4.26 -21.97
C GLY A 217 -0.67 4.53 -22.97
N LEU A 218 -0.62 5.65 -23.70
CA LEU A 218 -1.57 5.94 -24.78
C LEU A 218 -1.48 4.90 -25.89
N SER A 219 -0.27 4.57 -26.35
CA SER A 219 -0.02 3.58 -27.40
C SER A 219 -0.55 2.19 -26.99
N PHE A 220 -0.31 1.76 -25.75
CA PHE A 220 -0.79 0.49 -25.21
C PHE A 220 -2.31 0.36 -25.24
N CYS A 221 -3.03 1.47 -25.04
CA CYS A 221 -4.48 1.51 -25.13
C CYS A 221 -5.02 1.73 -26.55
N GLY A 222 -4.17 2.11 -27.51
CA GLY A 222 -4.61 2.59 -28.83
C GLY A 222 -5.27 3.97 -28.77
N PHE A 223 -4.88 4.78 -27.79
CA PHE A 223 -5.39 6.14 -27.57
C PHE A 223 -4.51 7.18 -28.26
N ASN A 224 -5.02 8.39 -28.35
CA ASN A 224 -4.31 9.55 -28.89
C ASN A 224 -4.35 10.73 -27.89
N THR A 225 -3.76 11.84 -28.27
CA THR A 225 -3.67 13.05 -27.43
C THR A 225 -4.84 14.01 -27.57
N SER A 226 -5.90 13.66 -28.32
CA SER A 226 -7.02 14.57 -28.59
C SER A 226 -7.95 14.77 -27.40
N LYS A 227 -8.03 13.77 -26.50
CA LYS A 227 -8.89 13.80 -25.31
C LYS A 227 -8.11 13.38 -24.08
N PRO A 228 -8.45 13.91 -22.90
CA PRO A 228 -7.89 13.44 -21.64
C PRO A 228 -8.30 11.99 -21.33
N VAL A 229 -7.50 11.34 -20.47
CA VAL A 229 -7.66 9.92 -20.14
C VAL A 229 -8.17 9.76 -18.71
N ILE A 230 -9.26 9.02 -18.56
CA ILE A 230 -9.73 8.48 -17.29
C ILE A 230 -9.20 7.06 -17.14
N MET A 231 -8.55 6.77 -16.03
CA MET A 231 -8.15 5.42 -15.64
C MET A 231 -9.09 4.91 -14.54
N VAL A 232 -9.65 3.73 -14.75
CA VAL A 232 -10.51 3.05 -13.75
C VAL A 232 -9.81 1.82 -13.20
N ILE A 233 -9.66 1.74 -11.87
CA ILE A 233 -8.99 0.63 -11.20
C ILE A 233 -9.69 0.24 -9.89
N GLY A 234 -10.38 -0.89 -9.88
CA GLY A 234 -11.15 -1.39 -8.74
C GLY A 234 -10.33 -2.23 -7.73
N GLY A 235 -9.00 -2.25 -7.84
CA GLY A 235 -8.12 -3.15 -7.08
C GLY A 235 -7.95 -4.52 -7.74
N SER A 236 -7.14 -5.42 -7.12
CA SER A 236 -6.74 -6.70 -7.71
C SER A 236 -7.90 -7.66 -8.06
N LEU A 237 -9.01 -7.57 -7.34
CA LEU A 237 -10.21 -8.38 -7.60
C LEU A 237 -11.23 -7.69 -8.51
N GLY A 238 -10.99 -6.40 -8.84
CA GLY A 238 -11.95 -5.55 -9.52
C GLY A 238 -13.17 -5.20 -8.64
N ALA A 239 -13.95 -4.22 -9.05
CA ALA A 239 -15.11 -3.70 -8.32
C ALA A 239 -16.34 -3.72 -9.22
N ASN A 240 -17.29 -4.63 -8.97
CA ASN A 240 -18.45 -4.80 -9.84
C ASN A 240 -19.32 -3.54 -9.94
N SER A 241 -19.62 -2.87 -8.83
CA SER A 241 -20.39 -1.62 -8.82
C SER A 241 -19.73 -0.53 -9.67
N ILE A 242 -18.41 -0.33 -9.51
CA ILE A 242 -17.65 0.63 -10.32
C ILE A 242 -17.67 0.20 -11.79
N ASN A 243 -17.44 -1.09 -12.08
CA ASN A 243 -17.45 -1.58 -13.46
C ASN A 243 -18.79 -1.32 -14.16
N ILE A 244 -19.91 -1.54 -13.46
CA ILE A 244 -21.25 -1.29 -13.99
C ILE A 244 -21.46 0.22 -14.21
N ALA A 245 -21.26 1.04 -13.18
CA ALA A 245 -21.48 2.47 -13.26
C ALA A 245 -20.63 3.14 -14.36
N VAL A 246 -19.37 2.74 -14.50
CA VAL A 246 -18.50 3.25 -15.57
C VAL A 246 -18.97 2.83 -16.94
N ARG A 247 -19.40 1.56 -17.13
CA ARG A 247 -19.90 1.09 -18.44
C ARG A 247 -21.18 1.79 -18.84
N ASP A 248 -22.09 1.99 -17.91
CA ASP A 248 -23.33 2.72 -18.15
C ASP A 248 -23.07 4.21 -18.43
N ALA A 249 -21.99 4.77 -17.87
CA ALA A 249 -21.57 6.15 -18.10
C ALA A 249 -20.79 6.37 -19.43
N LEU A 250 -20.31 5.31 -20.09
CA LEU A 250 -19.46 5.42 -21.30
C LEU A 250 -20.06 6.30 -22.40
N PRO A 251 -21.38 6.24 -22.73
CA PRO A 251 -21.95 7.06 -23.79
C PRO A 251 -21.77 8.57 -23.56
N VAL A 252 -21.68 9.00 -22.30
CA VAL A 252 -21.43 10.39 -21.92
C VAL A 252 -19.92 10.64 -21.80
N LEU A 253 -19.20 9.83 -21.05
CA LEU A 253 -17.76 10.02 -20.81
C LEU A 253 -16.94 10.05 -22.10
N LEU A 254 -17.27 9.20 -23.09
CA LEU A 254 -16.52 9.11 -24.34
C LEU A 254 -16.72 10.32 -25.27
N GLN A 255 -17.64 11.23 -24.96
CA GLN A 255 -17.77 12.50 -25.70
C GLN A 255 -16.52 13.37 -25.48
N ASP A 256 -16.01 13.42 -24.23
CA ASP A 256 -14.93 14.32 -23.84
C ASP A 256 -13.65 13.62 -23.38
N PHE A 257 -13.71 12.32 -23.07
CA PHE A 257 -12.62 11.54 -22.50
C PHE A 257 -12.33 10.28 -23.30
N GLN A 258 -11.16 9.70 -23.06
CA GLN A 258 -10.83 8.31 -23.35
C GLN A 258 -10.77 7.56 -22.00
N VAL A 259 -11.20 6.29 -21.98
CA VAL A 259 -11.31 5.53 -20.73
C VAL A 259 -10.52 4.23 -20.81
N VAL A 260 -9.51 4.07 -19.95
CA VAL A 260 -8.83 2.80 -19.71
C VAL A 260 -9.37 2.18 -18.42
N HIS A 261 -9.86 0.92 -18.51
CA HIS A 261 -10.58 0.27 -17.44
C HIS A 261 -9.94 -1.07 -17.06
N ILE A 262 -9.35 -1.14 -15.87
CA ILE A 262 -8.82 -2.37 -15.27
C ILE A 262 -9.94 -3.01 -14.44
N CYS A 263 -10.68 -3.91 -15.08
CA CYS A 263 -11.95 -4.45 -14.56
C CYS A 263 -11.79 -5.47 -13.44
N GLY A 264 -10.63 -6.13 -13.36
CA GLY A 264 -10.39 -7.31 -12.52
C GLY A 264 -10.60 -8.62 -13.30
N LYS A 265 -9.98 -9.67 -12.78
CA LYS A 265 -9.95 -10.99 -13.44
C LYS A 265 -11.36 -11.50 -13.80
N ASP A 266 -11.50 -11.96 -15.03
CA ASP A 266 -12.74 -12.53 -15.60
C ASP A 266 -13.94 -11.55 -15.61
N LYS A 267 -13.66 -10.21 -15.65
CA LYS A 267 -14.69 -9.16 -15.60
C LYS A 267 -14.70 -8.22 -16.81
N VAL A 268 -13.95 -8.54 -17.84
CA VAL A 268 -14.03 -7.84 -19.13
C VAL A 268 -15.41 -8.10 -19.76
N ASP A 269 -16.03 -7.07 -20.32
CA ASP A 269 -17.26 -7.21 -21.10
C ASP A 269 -16.93 -7.25 -22.60
N GLU A 270 -16.98 -8.42 -23.17
CA GLU A 270 -16.61 -8.63 -24.58
C GLU A 270 -17.45 -7.79 -25.57
N LYS A 271 -18.68 -7.44 -25.21
CA LYS A 271 -19.57 -6.61 -26.05
C LYS A 271 -19.05 -5.20 -26.26
N LEU A 272 -18.20 -4.72 -25.34
CA LEU A 272 -17.58 -3.39 -25.40
C LEU A 272 -16.21 -3.39 -26.07
N ASN A 273 -15.74 -4.54 -26.54
CA ASN A 273 -14.48 -4.63 -27.27
C ASN A 273 -14.59 -3.87 -28.61
N GLY A 274 -13.59 -3.07 -28.92
CA GLY A 274 -13.57 -2.25 -30.13
C GLY A 274 -14.32 -0.90 -30.00
N THR A 275 -14.90 -0.57 -28.85
CA THR A 275 -15.50 0.74 -28.61
C THR A 275 -14.43 1.83 -28.72
N ALA A 276 -14.63 2.80 -29.60
CA ALA A 276 -13.69 3.89 -29.83
C ALA A 276 -13.49 4.74 -28.55
N GLY A 277 -12.22 4.93 -28.15
CA GLY A 277 -11.90 5.67 -26.92
C GLY A 277 -12.06 4.87 -25.61
N TYR A 278 -12.44 3.59 -25.68
CA TYR A 278 -12.54 2.70 -24.52
C TYR A 278 -11.63 1.48 -24.64
N LYS A 279 -10.84 1.22 -23.61
CA LYS A 279 -9.97 0.05 -23.53
C LYS A 279 -10.10 -0.60 -22.16
N GLN A 280 -10.35 -1.91 -22.13
CA GLN A 280 -10.51 -2.67 -20.89
C GLN A 280 -9.47 -3.79 -20.79
N PHE A 281 -9.09 -4.11 -19.54
CA PHE A 281 -8.16 -5.17 -19.18
C PHE A 281 -8.63 -5.92 -17.95
N ASP A 282 -8.41 -7.22 -17.87
CA ASP A 282 -8.58 -7.98 -16.64
C ASP A 282 -7.56 -7.58 -15.59
N TYR A 283 -6.31 -7.47 -16.01
CA TYR A 283 -5.17 -7.14 -15.17
C TYR A 283 -4.05 -6.52 -16.02
N VAL A 284 -3.27 -5.62 -15.40
CA VAL A 284 -2.10 -4.98 -16.01
C VAL A 284 -0.91 -5.12 -15.07
N LYS A 285 0.28 -5.38 -15.59
CA LYS A 285 1.53 -5.54 -14.81
C LYS A 285 2.50 -4.38 -15.07
N SER A 286 3.46 -4.61 -15.96
CA SER A 286 4.55 -3.69 -16.27
C SER A 286 4.08 -2.36 -16.84
N GLU A 287 2.98 -2.38 -17.61
CA GLU A 287 2.39 -1.21 -18.27
C GLU A 287 1.60 -0.30 -17.31
N LEU A 288 1.33 -0.77 -16.08
CA LEU A 288 0.55 -0.01 -15.10
C LEU A 288 1.14 1.38 -14.82
N LYS A 289 2.46 1.50 -14.77
CA LYS A 289 3.16 2.77 -14.61
C LYS A 289 2.85 3.74 -15.75
N ASP A 290 2.82 3.23 -16.98
CA ASP A 290 2.58 4.02 -18.19
C ASP A 290 1.12 4.44 -18.28
N LEU A 291 0.20 3.58 -17.85
CA LEU A 291 -1.23 3.93 -17.71
C LEU A 291 -1.44 5.02 -16.65
N PHE A 292 -0.75 4.94 -15.51
CA PHE A 292 -0.78 6.05 -14.54
C PHE A 292 -0.20 7.33 -15.12
N ALA A 293 0.89 7.26 -15.91
CA ALA A 293 1.45 8.43 -16.57
C ALA A 293 0.47 9.04 -17.59
N ALA A 294 -0.27 8.19 -18.33
CA ALA A 294 -1.26 8.62 -19.31
C ALA A 294 -2.53 9.21 -18.67
N ALA A 295 -2.92 8.73 -17.49
CA ALA A 295 -4.16 9.13 -16.82
C ALA A 295 -4.14 10.58 -16.35
N ASP A 296 -5.16 11.33 -16.71
CA ASP A 296 -5.43 12.70 -16.20
C ASP A 296 -6.31 12.64 -14.93
N ILE A 297 -7.20 11.65 -14.83
CA ILE A 297 -8.05 11.35 -13.67
C ILE A 297 -8.03 9.85 -13.40
N VAL A 298 -8.16 9.47 -12.12
CA VAL A 298 -8.29 8.07 -11.71
C VAL A 298 -9.58 7.85 -10.93
N ILE A 299 -10.35 6.83 -11.29
CA ILE A 299 -11.49 6.33 -10.51
C ILE A 299 -11.03 5.07 -9.80
N SER A 300 -11.14 5.01 -8.46
CA SER A 300 -10.60 3.88 -7.69
C SER A 300 -11.40 3.58 -6.42
N ARG A 301 -11.19 2.38 -5.88
CA ARG A 301 -11.50 2.07 -4.49
C ARG A 301 -10.55 2.81 -3.54
N ALA A 302 -10.98 2.99 -2.28
CA ALA A 302 -10.20 3.68 -1.25
C ALA A 302 -9.37 2.72 -0.37
N GLY A 303 -8.76 1.70 -0.96
CA GLY A 303 -7.79 0.87 -0.25
C GLY A 303 -6.53 1.67 0.09
N ALA A 304 -6.03 1.56 1.33
CA ALA A 304 -4.95 2.40 1.84
C ALA A 304 -3.71 2.48 0.93
N ASN A 305 -3.28 1.36 0.34
CA ASN A 305 -2.11 1.38 -0.56
C ASN A 305 -2.43 2.13 -1.86
N SER A 306 -3.62 1.89 -2.46
CA SER A 306 -4.00 2.52 -3.72
C SER A 306 -4.08 4.04 -3.59
N ILE A 307 -4.71 4.54 -2.52
CA ILE A 307 -4.82 5.99 -2.33
C ILE A 307 -3.48 6.65 -2.01
N CYS A 308 -2.57 5.94 -1.31
CA CYS A 308 -1.20 6.43 -1.11
C CYS A 308 -0.39 6.45 -2.43
N GLU A 309 -0.61 5.49 -3.33
CA GLU A 309 -0.03 5.52 -4.68
C GLU A 309 -0.55 6.72 -5.48
N LEU A 310 -1.87 6.99 -5.42
CA LEU A 310 -2.48 8.16 -6.08
C LEU A 310 -1.93 9.48 -5.53
N LEU A 311 -1.76 9.58 -4.20
CA LEU A 311 -1.16 10.74 -3.54
C LEU A 311 0.28 10.97 -4.00
N ALA A 312 1.11 9.92 -3.99
CA ALA A 312 2.50 10.01 -4.41
C ALA A 312 2.66 10.39 -5.88
N LEU A 313 1.77 9.90 -6.74
CA LEU A 313 1.70 10.22 -8.16
C LEU A 313 0.97 11.54 -8.45
N LYS A 314 0.39 12.18 -7.42
CA LYS A 314 -0.42 13.41 -7.52
C LYS A 314 -1.53 13.29 -8.57
N LYS A 315 -2.23 12.14 -8.58
CA LYS A 315 -3.30 11.87 -9.54
C LYS A 315 -4.64 12.35 -8.99
N PRO A 316 -5.29 13.35 -9.62
CA PRO A 316 -6.66 13.72 -9.30
C PRO A 316 -7.55 12.49 -9.36
N ASN A 317 -8.38 12.27 -8.34
CA ASN A 317 -9.08 11.01 -8.25
C ASN A 317 -10.47 11.10 -7.64
N VAL A 318 -11.35 10.21 -8.12
CA VAL A 318 -12.66 9.92 -7.53
C VAL A 318 -12.53 8.61 -6.77
N LEU A 319 -12.73 8.64 -5.47
CA LEU A 319 -12.73 7.46 -4.61
C LEU A 319 -14.14 6.96 -4.39
N ILE A 320 -14.35 5.67 -4.62
CA ILE A 320 -15.61 4.99 -4.36
C ILE A 320 -15.28 3.88 -3.35
N PRO A 321 -15.33 4.19 -2.04
CA PRO A 321 -14.98 3.23 -1.00
C PRO A 321 -15.95 2.06 -0.99
N LEU A 322 -15.47 0.88 -0.62
CA LEU A 322 -16.31 -0.29 -0.45
C LEU A 322 -17.34 -0.03 0.66
N SER A 323 -18.61 -0.33 0.40
CA SER A 323 -19.71 -0.01 1.33
C SER A 323 -19.55 -0.68 2.71
N ALA A 324 -20.18 -0.09 3.72
CA ALA A 324 -20.15 -0.63 5.08
C ALA A 324 -20.79 -2.02 5.19
N SER A 325 -21.75 -2.35 4.32
CA SER A 325 -22.38 -3.67 4.23
C SER A 325 -21.42 -4.76 3.74
N SER A 326 -20.46 -4.37 2.91
CA SER A 326 -19.49 -5.27 2.26
C SER A 326 -18.11 -5.27 2.92
N SER A 327 -17.83 -4.34 3.86
CA SER A 327 -16.52 -4.16 4.48
C SER A 327 -16.59 -3.80 5.96
N ARG A 328 -15.44 -3.52 6.57
CA ARG A 328 -15.35 -3.00 7.95
C ARG A 328 -15.53 -1.48 8.02
N GLY A 329 -15.71 -0.81 6.89
CA GLY A 329 -15.73 0.64 6.80
C GLY A 329 -14.35 1.29 6.76
N ASP A 330 -13.26 0.51 6.78
CA ASP A 330 -11.88 1.07 6.74
C ASP A 330 -11.69 1.95 5.50
N GLN A 331 -12.19 1.51 4.32
CA GLN A 331 -12.09 2.31 3.10
C GLN A 331 -12.90 3.61 3.15
N ILE A 332 -14.05 3.61 3.82
CA ILE A 332 -14.87 4.81 4.01
C ILE A 332 -14.10 5.85 4.83
N LEU A 333 -13.44 5.40 5.90
CA LEU A 333 -12.63 6.27 6.74
C LEU A 333 -11.40 6.78 5.99
N ASN A 334 -10.71 5.91 5.26
CA ASN A 334 -9.57 6.29 4.42
C ASN A 334 -9.96 7.36 3.38
N ALA A 335 -11.10 7.15 2.68
CA ALA A 335 -11.61 8.10 1.69
C ALA A 335 -11.94 9.46 2.32
N LYS A 336 -12.64 9.47 3.46
CA LYS A 336 -12.98 10.70 4.20
C LYS A 336 -11.75 11.49 4.64
N SER A 337 -10.68 10.81 5.08
CA SER A 337 -9.43 11.48 5.41
C SER A 337 -8.81 12.16 4.19
N PHE A 338 -8.81 11.50 3.02
CA PHE A 338 -8.29 12.09 1.78
C PHE A 338 -9.16 13.25 1.26
N GLU A 339 -10.47 13.12 1.36
CA GLU A 339 -11.42 14.18 1.00
C GLU A 339 -11.23 15.42 1.87
N SER A 340 -11.13 15.24 3.20
CA SER A 340 -10.94 16.34 4.15
C SER A 340 -9.61 17.09 3.95
N GLN A 341 -8.62 16.43 3.38
CA GLN A 341 -7.32 17.01 3.04
C GLN A 341 -7.30 17.63 1.62
N GLY A 342 -8.41 17.54 0.87
CA GLY A 342 -8.52 18.06 -0.49
C GLY A 342 -7.76 17.23 -1.54
N PHE A 343 -7.52 15.94 -1.28
CA PHE A 343 -6.78 15.05 -2.20
C PHE A 343 -7.69 14.33 -3.17
N SER A 344 -8.98 14.16 -2.84
CA SER A 344 -9.90 13.29 -3.56
C SER A 344 -11.33 13.83 -3.52
N VAL A 345 -12.11 13.47 -4.55
CA VAL A 345 -13.58 13.49 -4.52
C VAL A 345 -14.05 12.12 -4.06
N VAL A 346 -15.09 12.05 -3.22
CA VAL A 346 -15.62 10.78 -2.69
C VAL A 346 -17.07 10.59 -3.13
N LEU A 347 -17.39 9.40 -3.65
CA LEU A 347 -18.75 8.96 -3.97
C LEU A 347 -19.11 7.72 -3.16
N ASP A 348 -20.36 7.67 -2.70
CA ASP A 348 -20.87 6.50 -1.97
C ASP A 348 -21.15 5.34 -2.95
N ASP A 349 -20.63 4.15 -2.66
CA ASP A 349 -20.81 2.94 -3.47
C ASP A 349 -22.28 2.51 -3.57
N ASP A 350 -23.04 2.66 -2.48
CA ASP A 350 -24.46 2.27 -2.40
C ASP A 350 -25.40 3.26 -3.12
N ALA A 351 -24.95 4.51 -3.32
CA ALA A 351 -25.71 5.57 -4.01
C ALA A 351 -25.15 5.89 -5.41
N LEU A 352 -24.18 5.12 -5.89
CA LEU A 352 -23.46 5.39 -7.14
C LEU A 352 -24.38 5.26 -8.36
N THR A 353 -24.52 6.35 -9.13
CA THR A 353 -25.19 6.34 -10.45
C THR A 353 -24.25 6.81 -11.56
N PRO A 354 -24.51 6.43 -12.83
CA PRO A 354 -23.72 6.90 -13.97
C PRO A 354 -23.69 8.42 -14.09
N GLU A 355 -24.82 9.09 -13.82
CA GLU A 355 -24.95 10.54 -13.89
C GLU A 355 -24.06 11.25 -12.85
N MET A 356 -24.12 10.79 -11.57
CA MET A 356 -23.27 11.31 -10.51
C MET A 356 -21.78 11.10 -10.83
N LEU A 357 -21.45 9.96 -11.41
CA LEU A 357 -20.07 9.67 -11.81
C LEU A 357 -19.59 10.62 -12.90
N CYS A 358 -20.41 10.86 -13.95
CA CYS A 358 -20.10 11.79 -15.03
C CYS A 358 -19.92 13.21 -14.51
N GLU A 359 -20.85 13.69 -13.66
CA GLU A 359 -20.79 15.01 -13.05
C GLU A 359 -19.50 15.20 -12.28
N LYS A 360 -19.20 14.29 -11.33
CA LYS A 360 -18.02 14.41 -10.45
C LYS A 360 -16.68 14.24 -11.16
N VAL A 361 -16.62 13.40 -12.19
CA VAL A 361 -15.44 13.27 -13.05
C VAL A 361 -15.20 14.57 -13.82
N THR A 362 -16.26 15.17 -14.36
CA THR A 362 -16.15 16.42 -15.12
C THR A 362 -15.73 17.59 -14.23
N GLU A 363 -16.36 17.76 -13.07
CA GLU A 363 -15.98 18.77 -12.08
C GLU A 363 -14.51 18.63 -11.67
N LEU A 364 -14.12 17.40 -11.28
CA LEU A 364 -12.74 17.10 -10.89
C LEU A 364 -11.75 17.42 -12.01
N PHE A 365 -12.09 17.14 -13.26
CA PHE A 365 -11.21 17.44 -14.40
C PHE A 365 -10.93 18.94 -14.54
N PHE A 366 -11.97 19.78 -14.41
CA PHE A 366 -11.80 21.22 -14.48
C PHE A 366 -11.04 21.79 -13.28
N GLU A 367 -11.22 21.20 -12.10
CA GLU A 367 -10.56 21.61 -10.85
C GLU A 367 -9.27 20.85 -10.54
N ARG A 368 -8.80 19.97 -11.42
CA ARG A 368 -7.71 19.02 -11.15
C ARG A 368 -6.43 19.65 -10.60
N GLN A 369 -6.13 20.89 -11.00
CA GLN A 369 -4.93 21.58 -10.51
C GLN A 369 -5.01 21.85 -9.02
N HIS A 370 -6.19 22.17 -8.48
CA HIS A 370 -6.41 22.34 -7.05
C HIS A 370 -6.03 21.08 -6.26
N TYR A 371 -6.46 19.89 -6.72
CA TYR A 371 -6.15 18.61 -6.10
C TYR A 371 -4.65 18.27 -6.21
N ILE A 372 -4.04 18.53 -7.36
CA ILE A 372 -2.59 18.33 -7.56
C ILE A 372 -1.79 19.20 -6.57
N ASP A 373 -2.16 20.46 -6.41
CA ASP A 373 -1.48 21.41 -5.52
C ASP A 373 -1.65 21.02 -4.04
N ALA A 374 -2.84 20.53 -3.66
CA ALA A 374 -3.10 20.01 -2.33
C ALA A 374 -2.22 18.78 -2.03
N MET A 375 -2.20 17.80 -2.94
CA MET A 375 -1.37 16.60 -2.81
C MET A 375 0.14 16.95 -2.80
N ALA A 376 0.57 17.97 -3.55
CA ALA A 376 1.96 18.39 -3.59
C ALA A 376 2.46 19.00 -2.27
N LYS A 377 1.56 19.53 -1.45
CA LYS A 377 1.85 20.10 -0.12
C LYS A 377 1.84 19.04 0.99
N SER A 378 1.39 17.83 0.69
CA SER A 378 1.35 16.74 1.67
C SER A 378 2.74 16.35 2.12
N ASN A 379 2.87 16.06 3.40
CA ASN A 379 4.07 15.49 4.03
C ASN A 379 3.98 13.96 4.20
N GLN A 380 2.94 13.34 3.66
CA GLN A 380 2.68 11.90 3.71
C GLN A 380 3.43 11.13 2.63
#